data_4fa68c40aeffe93dcac6a5c7303b27a3
#
_entry.id   4fa68c40aeffe93dcac6a5c7303b27a3
#
_cell.length_a   1.000
_cell.length_b   1.000
_cell.length_c   1.000
_cell.angle_alpha   90.00
_cell.angle_beta   90.00
_cell.angle_gamma   90.00
#
_symmetry.space_group_name_H-M   'P 1'
#
loop_
_entity.id
_entity.type
_entity.pdbx_description
1 polymer ?
#
loop_
_entity_poly.entity_id
_entity_poly.type
_entity_poly.pdbx_seq_one_letter_code
_entity_poly.pdbx_strand_id
1 'polypeptide(L)'
;MSETITIYCKNNNTYKEVPIGSSLLDIYSLVGAPLRLRPMNAQVNNKTEGLTFRCWHPKDVEYVDYTQLSGMRTYVRSLCHIFSKAVNDVLPSATLNLEHPISKGYYCVIHNGKDIDEETIGKIKKRMREIIDADLPFHLKTIRTIDAAVLFRERGMNDKARLIESAGMPYTSYYELDGYINYFYGCLTPSTGYIQVFDLVPYFDGVLLRVPQRTNPTELEPVIRQDKMFQVYKEHLTLQRTVGLDNVGDLNRAIEKGMTSEVVMVSEAMQEKQVAKIAEEIACLLY
;
A
#
# COMPACT_ATOMS: atom_id res chain seq x y z
N MET A 1 -2.79 -0.63 42.39
CA MET A 1 -3.93 -0.73 41.48
C MET A 1 -3.43 -0.23 40.14
N SER A 2 -3.57 -1.00 39.06
CA SER A 2 -3.23 -0.48 37.72
C SER A 2 -4.25 0.60 37.36
N GLU A 3 -3.78 1.76 36.95
CA GLU A 3 -4.64 2.84 36.48
C GLU A 3 -5.41 2.36 35.24
N THR A 4 -6.71 2.65 35.17
CA THR A 4 -7.59 2.27 34.06
C THR A 4 -8.10 3.49 33.32
N ILE A 5 -8.48 3.29 32.06
CA ILE A 5 -9.18 4.28 31.23
C ILE A 5 -10.46 3.66 30.68
N THR A 6 -11.45 4.50 30.40
CA THR A 6 -12.70 4.07 29.79
C THR A 6 -12.61 4.14 28.27
N ILE A 7 -12.93 3.04 27.61
CA ILE A 7 -13.05 2.94 26.15
C ILE A 7 -14.53 2.77 25.80
N TYR A 8 -15.03 3.59 24.89
CA TYR A 8 -16.34 3.41 24.26
C TYR A 8 -16.18 2.64 22.95
N CYS A 9 -16.74 1.44 22.87
CA CYS A 9 -16.74 0.62 21.65
C CYS A 9 -18.01 0.88 20.84
N LYS A 10 -17.88 1.53 19.68
CA LYS A 10 -19.01 1.88 18.80
C LYS A 10 -19.68 0.66 18.17
N ASN A 11 -18.94 -0.44 17.96
CA ASN A 11 -19.46 -1.65 17.30
C ASN A 11 -20.62 -2.30 18.10
N ASN A 12 -20.60 -2.21 19.42
CA ASN A 12 -21.62 -2.81 20.30
C ASN A 12 -22.22 -1.82 21.30
N ASN A 13 -21.88 -0.54 21.19
CA ASN A 13 -22.34 0.55 22.07
C ASN A 13 -22.04 0.31 23.56
N THR A 14 -20.86 -0.25 23.88
CA THR A 14 -20.47 -0.55 25.26
C THR A 14 -19.30 0.30 25.75
N TYR A 15 -19.30 0.59 27.05
CA TYR A 15 -18.16 1.17 27.75
C TYR A 15 -17.39 0.07 28.47
N LYS A 16 -16.07 0.10 28.40
CA LYS A 16 -15.20 -0.85 29.08
C LYS A 16 -14.01 -0.15 29.72
N GLU A 17 -13.75 -0.49 30.96
CA GLU A 17 -12.49 -0.09 31.61
C GLU A 17 -11.38 -1.04 31.22
N VAL A 18 -10.25 -0.47 30.81
CA VAL A 18 -9.05 -1.20 30.37
C VAL A 18 -7.81 -0.58 31.01
N PRO A 19 -6.73 -1.33 31.22
CA PRO A 19 -5.47 -0.78 31.72
C PRO A 19 -4.93 0.32 30.80
N ILE A 20 -4.36 1.38 31.37
CA ILE A 20 -3.68 2.44 30.60
C ILE A 20 -2.56 1.81 29.75
N GLY A 21 -2.42 2.26 28.50
CA GLY A 21 -1.42 1.76 27.56
C GLY A 21 -1.77 0.43 26.89
N SER A 22 -2.99 -0.10 27.09
CA SER A 22 -3.48 -1.27 26.34
C SER A 22 -3.49 -0.98 24.86
N SER A 23 -3.08 -1.96 24.04
CA SER A 23 -3.19 -1.86 22.58
C SER A 23 -4.65 -2.03 22.13
N LEU A 24 -4.98 -1.52 20.93
CA LEU A 24 -6.32 -1.76 20.35
C LEU A 24 -6.61 -3.25 20.17
N LEU A 25 -5.58 -4.08 19.94
CA LEU A 25 -5.73 -5.53 19.84
C LEU A 25 -6.11 -6.16 21.18
N ASP A 26 -5.46 -5.74 22.28
CA ASP A 26 -5.80 -6.19 23.64
C ASP A 26 -7.22 -5.75 23.99
N ILE A 27 -7.56 -4.49 23.70
CA ILE A 27 -8.88 -3.92 23.94
C ILE A 27 -9.96 -4.67 23.16
N TYR A 28 -9.70 -5.03 21.89
CA TYR A 28 -10.62 -5.82 21.07
C TYR A 28 -11.07 -7.11 21.76
N SER A 29 -10.10 -7.82 22.33
CA SER A 29 -10.37 -9.06 23.09
C SER A 29 -11.22 -8.85 24.34
N LEU A 30 -11.18 -7.65 24.94
CA LEU A 30 -11.92 -7.31 26.15
C LEU A 30 -13.34 -6.77 25.87
N VAL A 31 -13.52 -6.06 24.75
CA VAL A 31 -14.81 -5.41 24.43
C VAL A 31 -15.77 -6.30 23.66
N GLY A 32 -15.27 -7.39 23.04
CA GLY A 32 -16.11 -8.33 22.29
C GLY A 32 -16.83 -7.68 21.10
N ALA A 33 -16.16 -6.79 20.37
CA ALA A 33 -16.76 -6.11 19.23
C ALA A 33 -17.26 -7.11 18.17
N PRO A 34 -18.55 -7.06 17.75
CA PRO A 34 -19.09 -7.99 16.77
C PRO A 34 -18.59 -7.64 15.36
N LEU A 35 -17.65 -8.38 14.88
CA LEU A 35 -17.17 -8.30 13.49
C LEU A 35 -17.46 -9.62 12.76
N ARG A 36 -17.64 -9.53 11.46
CA ARG A 36 -17.79 -10.71 10.60
C ARG A 36 -16.47 -11.47 10.45
N LEU A 37 -15.35 -10.73 10.46
CA LEU A 37 -13.99 -11.23 10.29
C LEU A 37 -13.06 -10.64 11.34
N ARG A 38 -11.82 -11.12 11.36
CA ARG A 38 -10.74 -10.59 12.19
C ARG A 38 -10.54 -9.08 11.94
N PRO A 39 -10.38 -8.25 12.99
CA PRO A 39 -10.17 -6.81 12.81
C PRO A 39 -8.87 -6.53 12.06
N MET A 40 -8.88 -5.56 11.15
CA MET A 40 -7.71 -5.12 10.38
C MET A 40 -7.13 -3.82 10.94
N ASN A 41 -7.98 -2.91 11.38
CA ASN A 41 -7.63 -1.65 12.03
C ASN A 41 -8.79 -1.19 12.91
N ALA A 42 -8.66 0.00 13.51
CA ALA A 42 -9.78 0.65 14.19
C ALA A 42 -9.80 2.16 13.90
N GLN A 43 -11.01 2.73 13.95
CA GLN A 43 -11.21 4.18 14.01
C GLN A 43 -11.14 4.61 15.49
N VAL A 44 -10.15 5.42 15.83
CA VAL A 44 -9.99 5.99 17.19
C VAL A 44 -10.32 7.47 17.12
N ASN A 45 -11.41 7.91 17.74
CA ASN A 45 -11.92 9.27 17.60
C ASN A 45 -12.00 9.70 16.11
N ASN A 46 -12.52 8.83 15.26
CA ASN A 46 -12.64 8.98 13.79
C ASN A 46 -11.32 9.04 13.01
N LYS A 47 -10.17 8.73 13.61
CA LYS A 47 -8.89 8.59 12.93
C LYS A 47 -8.52 7.11 12.81
N THR A 48 -8.12 6.65 11.62
CA THR A 48 -7.68 5.26 11.41
C THR A 48 -6.35 5.01 12.09
N GLU A 49 -6.32 4.03 13.00
CA GLU A 49 -5.12 3.58 13.71
C GLU A 49 -4.94 2.07 13.54
N GLY A 50 -3.67 1.63 13.56
CA GLY A 50 -3.33 0.19 13.54
C GLY A 50 -3.66 -0.47 14.88
N LEU A 51 -3.88 -1.77 14.88
CA LEU A 51 -4.27 -2.52 16.10
C LEU A 51 -3.18 -2.55 17.18
N THR A 52 -1.95 -2.21 16.84
CA THR A 52 -0.84 -2.04 17.80
C THR A 52 -0.81 -0.67 18.48
N PHE A 53 -1.69 0.26 18.06
CA PHE A 53 -1.83 1.57 18.70
C PHE A 53 -2.22 1.42 20.17
N ARG A 54 -1.55 2.17 21.07
CA ARG A 54 -1.79 2.12 22.53
C ARG A 54 -2.65 3.30 23.00
N CYS A 55 -3.67 3.00 23.79
CA CYS A 55 -4.57 3.99 24.37
C CYS A 55 -4.09 4.45 25.75
N TRP A 56 -3.74 5.74 25.87
CA TRP A 56 -3.29 6.36 27.11
C TRP A 56 -4.39 7.21 27.80
N HIS A 57 -5.47 7.51 27.09
CA HIS A 57 -6.60 8.32 27.54
C HIS A 57 -7.89 7.69 27.03
N PRO A 58 -9.05 8.03 27.62
CA PRO A 58 -10.37 7.62 27.13
C PRO A 58 -10.53 7.87 25.63
N LYS A 59 -11.08 6.90 24.91
CA LYS A 59 -11.25 6.94 23.45
C LYS A 59 -12.55 6.30 23.01
N ASP A 60 -13.10 6.82 21.90
CA ASP A 60 -14.12 6.15 21.11
C ASP A 60 -13.42 5.28 20.07
N VAL A 61 -13.77 4.01 20.05
CA VAL A 61 -13.13 3.03 19.17
C VAL A 61 -14.18 2.30 18.34
N GLU A 62 -13.95 2.20 17.04
CA GLU A 62 -14.74 1.39 16.10
C GLU A 62 -13.83 0.47 15.35
N TYR A 63 -13.94 -0.84 15.57
CA TYR A 63 -13.14 -1.84 14.88
C TYR A 63 -13.65 -2.10 13.47
N VAL A 64 -12.73 -2.33 12.56
CA VAL A 64 -12.96 -2.44 11.12
C VAL A 64 -12.34 -3.74 10.62
N ASP A 65 -13.13 -4.58 9.95
CA ASP A 65 -12.65 -5.78 9.30
C ASP A 65 -12.39 -5.58 7.79
N TYR A 66 -12.01 -6.64 7.08
CA TYR A 66 -11.69 -6.61 5.65
C TYR A 66 -12.87 -6.16 4.76
N THR A 67 -14.11 -6.40 5.15
CA THR A 67 -15.29 -6.07 4.35
C THR A 67 -15.51 -4.57 4.17
N GLN A 68 -14.89 -3.77 5.03
CA GLN A 68 -14.88 -2.32 4.95
C GLN A 68 -13.65 -1.80 4.20
N LEU A 69 -13.81 -0.68 3.49
CA LEU A 69 -12.76 -0.12 2.63
C LEU A 69 -11.44 0.17 3.37
N SER A 70 -11.52 0.68 4.60
CA SER A 70 -10.36 0.96 5.44
C SER A 70 -9.60 -0.32 5.81
N GLY A 71 -10.32 -1.38 6.20
CA GLY A 71 -9.75 -2.68 6.52
C GLY A 71 -9.10 -3.35 5.30
N MET A 72 -9.79 -3.34 4.15
CA MET A 72 -9.23 -3.82 2.89
C MET A 72 -7.91 -3.10 2.53
N ARG A 73 -7.87 -1.75 2.67
CA ARG A 73 -6.64 -0.98 2.41
C ARG A 73 -5.49 -1.35 3.36
N THR A 74 -5.79 -1.64 4.63
CA THR A 74 -4.79 -2.10 5.60
C THR A 74 -4.24 -3.47 5.21
N TYR A 75 -5.10 -4.40 4.81
CA TYR A 75 -4.70 -5.71 4.31
C TYR A 75 -3.80 -5.60 3.07
N VAL A 76 -4.23 -4.82 2.07
CA VAL A 76 -3.47 -4.65 0.82
C VAL A 76 -2.09 -4.04 1.09
N ARG A 77 -1.99 -3.01 1.94
CA ARG A 77 -0.67 -2.44 2.31
C ARG A 77 0.23 -3.48 2.97
N SER A 78 -0.31 -4.30 3.87
CA SER A 78 0.44 -5.37 4.53
C SER A 78 0.91 -6.43 3.53
N LEU A 79 0.03 -6.84 2.60
CA LEU A 79 0.37 -7.75 1.52
C LEU A 79 1.45 -7.17 0.59
N CYS A 80 1.38 -5.87 0.25
CA CYS A 80 2.40 -5.18 -0.54
C CYS A 80 3.76 -5.15 0.18
N HIS A 81 3.77 -5.01 1.51
CA HIS A 81 5.02 -5.07 2.28
C HIS A 81 5.64 -6.48 2.25
N ILE A 82 4.82 -7.52 2.44
CA ILE A 82 5.24 -8.92 2.31
C ILE A 82 5.79 -9.20 0.90
N PHE A 83 5.10 -8.71 -0.13
CA PHE A 83 5.53 -8.89 -1.52
C PHE A 83 6.87 -8.18 -1.77
N SER A 84 7.03 -6.94 -1.32
CA SER A 84 8.30 -6.21 -1.45
C SER A 84 9.46 -6.92 -0.75
N LYS A 85 9.23 -7.46 0.47
CA LYS A 85 10.22 -8.27 1.18
C LYS A 85 10.54 -9.55 0.42
N ALA A 86 9.54 -10.27 -0.07
CA ALA A 86 9.75 -11.51 -0.81
C ALA A 86 10.53 -11.28 -2.12
N VAL A 87 10.26 -10.19 -2.84
CA VAL A 87 11.06 -9.79 -4.02
C VAL A 87 12.49 -9.51 -3.61
N ASN A 88 12.72 -8.75 -2.54
CA ASN A 88 14.07 -8.47 -2.05
C ASN A 88 14.83 -9.74 -1.61
N ASP A 89 14.15 -10.70 -0.99
CA ASP A 89 14.75 -11.96 -0.52
C ASP A 89 15.14 -12.88 -1.69
N VAL A 90 14.33 -12.92 -2.75
CA VAL A 90 14.56 -13.78 -3.94
C VAL A 90 15.45 -13.09 -4.97
N LEU A 91 15.34 -11.78 -5.12
CA LEU A 91 16.02 -10.94 -6.10
C LEU A 91 16.59 -9.68 -5.41
N PRO A 92 17.70 -9.76 -4.67
CA PRO A 92 18.19 -8.63 -3.85
C PRO A 92 18.50 -7.34 -4.61
N SER A 93 18.76 -7.43 -5.92
CA SER A 93 19.05 -6.27 -6.79
C SER A 93 17.82 -5.72 -7.51
N ALA A 94 16.66 -6.36 -7.38
CA ALA A 94 15.46 -5.95 -8.07
C ALA A 94 14.73 -4.82 -7.33
N THR A 95 14.07 -3.96 -8.11
CA THR A 95 13.10 -2.99 -7.58
C THR A 95 11.69 -3.39 -7.97
N LEU A 96 10.76 -3.26 -7.03
CA LEU A 96 9.34 -3.55 -7.23
C LEU A 96 8.56 -2.24 -7.32
N ASN A 97 7.90 -2.03 -8.45
CA ASN A 97 6.92 -0.96 -8.63
C ASN A 97 5.51 -1.54 -8.57
N LEU A 98 4.69 -0.95 -7.70
CA LEU A 98 3.25 -1.18 -7.65
C LEU A 98 2.61 -0.09 -8.51
N GLU A 99 2.15 -0.44 -9.72
CA GLU A 99 1.76 0.57 -10.72
C GLU A 99 0.30 1.02 -10.53
N HIS A 100 -0.66 0.20 -10.88
CA HIS A 100 -2.06 0.59 -10.87
C HIS A 100 -3.00 -0.60 -10.61
N PRO A 101 -4.22 -0.35 -10.11
CA PRO A 101 -5.23 -1.40 -9.97
C PRO A 101 -5.77 -1.82 -11.35
N ILE A 102 -5.79 -3.11 -11.62
CA ILE A 102 -6.36 -3.72 -12.81
C ILE A 102 -6.86 -5.13 -12.47
N SER A 103 -7.87 -5.63 -13.16
CA SER A 103 -8.41 -6.98 -12.95
C SER A 103 -8.75 -7.27 -11.48
N LYS A 104 -9.24 -6.25 -10.75
CA LYS A 104 -9.53 -6.29 -9.30
C LYS A 104 -8.34 -6.73 -8.43
N GLY A 105 -7.13 -6.55 -8.93
CA GLY A 105 -5.85 -6.71 -8.25
C GLY A 105 -4.95 -5.51 -8.51
N TYR A 106 -3.64 -5.70 -8.39
CA TYR A 106 -2.65 -4.64 -8.62
C TYR A 106 -1.61 -5.14 -9.62
N TYR A 107 -1.46 -4.39 -10.72
CA TYR A 107 -0.38 -4.63 -11.66
C TYR A 107 0.93 -4.12 -11.06
N CYS A 108 1.95 -4.95 -11.16
CA CYS A 108 3.25 -4.69 -10.57
C CYS A 108 4.35 -5.03 -11.58
N VAL A 109 5.43 -4.25 -11.55
CA VAL A 109 6.62 -4.46 -12.38
C VAL A 109 7.82 -4.70 -11.48
N ILE A 110 8.55 -5.78 -11.75
CA ILE A 110 9.80 -6.13 -11.07
C ILE A 110 10.95 -5.83 -12.02
N HIS A 111 11.75 -4.81 -11.71
CA HIS A 111 12.89 -4.40 -12.50
C HIS A 111 14.13 -5.14 -12.00
N ASN A 112 14.61 -6.12 -12.76
CA ASN A 112 15.79 -6.93 -12.46
C ASN A 112 16.79 -6.99 -13.65
N GLY A 113 16.66 -6.06 -14.60
CA GLY A 113 17.47 -6.06 -15.83
C GLY A 113 17.16 -7.19 -16.82
N LYS A 114 16.20 -8.06 -16.52
CA LYS A 114 15.71 -9.17 -17.34
C LYS A 114 14.20 -9.31 -17.15
N ASP A 115 13.55 -9.96 -18.11
CA ASP A 115 12.16 -10.37 -17.97
C ASP A 115 12.02 -11.39 -16.83
N ILE A 116 10.94 -11.28 -16.08
CA ILE A 116 10.67 -12.19 -14.96
C ILE A 116 9.86 -13.37 -15.48
N ASP A 117 10.44 -14.55 -15.38
CA ASP A 117 9.79 -15.80 -15.79
C ASP A 117 8.83 -16.35 -14.72
N GLU A 118 7.99 -17.29 -15.14
CA GLU A 118 6.98 -17.92 -14.27
C GLU A 118 7.64 -18.67 -13.10
N GLU A 119 8.83 -19.22 -13.27
CA GLU A 119 9.56 -19.92 -12.22
C GLU A 119 9.95 -18.94 -11.10
N THR A 120 10.44 -17.75 -11.48
CA THR A 120 10.80 -16.69 -10.54
C THR A 120 9.56 -16.16 -9.81
N ILE A 121 8.43 -15.97 -10.51
CA ILE A 121 7.16 -15.60 -9.90
C ILE A 121 6.73 -16.66 -8.87
N GLY A 122 6.87 -17.92 -9.21
CA GLY A 122 6.59 -19.06 -8.31
C GLY A 122 7.48 -19.04 -7.05
N LYS A 123 8.77 -18.73 -7.18
CA LYS A 123 9.70 -18.58 -6.04
C LYS A 123 9.30 -17.43 -5.14
N ILE A 124 8.96 -16.27 -5.71
CA ILE A 124 8.49 -15.11 -4.94
C ILE A 124 7.19 -15.44 -4.21
N LYS A 125 6.22 -16.04 -4.89
CA LYS A 125 4.94 -16.45 -4.29
C LYS A 125 5.16 -17.43 -3.14
N LYS A 126 6.05 -18.42 -3.29
CA LYS A 126 6.43 -19.35 -2.24
C LYS A 126 7.03 -18.62 -1.05
N ARG A 127 7.98 -17.68 -1.30
CA ARG A 127 8.59 -16.88 -0.25
C ARG A 127 7.57 -16.01 0.50
N MET A 128 6.62 -15.40 -0.21
CA MET A 128 5.49 -14.69 0.43
C MET A 128 4.71 -15.59 1.38
N ARG A 129 4.42 -16.83 0.98
CA ARG A 129 3.71 -17.80 1.84
C ARG A 129 4.52 -18.15 3.08
N GLU A 130 5.82 -18.40 2.94
CA GLU A 130 6.73 -18.66 4.07
C GLU A 130 6.74 -17.52 5.08
N ILE A 131 6.78 -16.26 4.61
CA ILE A 131 6.73 -15.07 5.47
C ILE A 131 5.38 -14.98 6.20
N ILE A 132 4.28 -15.30 5.53
CA ILE A 132 2.93 -15.29 6.13
C ILE A 132 2.78 -16.38 7.19
N ASP A 133 3.23 -17.58 6.87
CA ASP A 133 3.13 -18.74 7.76
C ASP A 133 4.00 -18.59 9.02
N ALA A 134 5.08 -17.81 8.92
CA ALA A 134 5.93 -17.45 10.06
C ALA A 134 5.29 -16.42 11.01
N ASP A 135 4.16 -15.82 10.65
CA ASP A 135 3.41 -14.80 11.42
C ASP A 135 4.28 -13.70 12.03
N LEU A 136 5.17 -13.12 11.23
CA LEU A 136 6.13 -12.12 11.64
C LEU A 136 5.45 -10.77 11.95
N PRO A 137 5.83 -10.07 13.03
CA PRO A 137 5.26 -8.76 13.37
C PRO A 137 5.72 -7.66 12.41
N PHE A 138 4.83 -6.72 12.10
CA PHE A 138 5.19 -5.45 11.46
C PHE A 138 5.55 -4.42 12.53
N HIS A 139 6.81 -3.98 12.55
CA HIS A 139 7.29 -2.98 13.51
C HIS A 139 7.18 -1.57 12.94
N LEU A 140 6.31 -0.75 13.51
CA LEU A 140 6.24 0.68 13.19
C LEU A 140 7.37 1.40 13.95
N LYS A 141 8.25 2.09 13.21
CA LYS A 141 9.34 2.91 13.74
C LYS A 141 9.16 4.36 13.32
N THR A 142 9.46 5.29 14.21
CA THR A 142 9.42 6.73 13.94
C THR A 142 10.77 7.34 14.30
N ILE A 143 11.40 7.99 13.32
CA ILE A 143 12.70 8.67 13.47
C ILE A 143 12.66 10.05 12.81
N ARG A 144 13.69 10.87 13.00
CA ARG A 144 13.78 12.16 12.30
C ARG A 144 13.80 11.93 10.79
N THR A 145 13.10 12.76 10.04
CA THR A 145 12.98 12.62 8.57
C THR A 145 14.34 12.61 7.87
N ILE A 146 15.29 13.41 8.35
CA ILE A 146 16.65 13.44 7.81
C ILE A 146 17.32 12.07 7.95
N ASP A 147 17.21 11.44 9.12
CA ASP A 147 17.81 10.13 9.39
C ASP A 147 17.08 9.02 8.58
N ALA A 148 15.77 9.13 8.44
CA ALA A 148 14.97 8.24 7.59
C ALA A 148 15.40 8.32 6.12
N ALA A 149 15.63 9.52 5.60
CA ALA A 149 16.06 9.71 4.22
C ALA A 149 17.43 9.07 3.95
N VAL A 150 18.38 9.21 4.88
CA VAL A 150 19.67 8.52 4.80
C VAL A 150 19.48 7.00 4.79
N LEU A 151 18.70 6.46 5.74
CA LEU A 151 18.41 5.04 5.85
C LEU A 151 17.78 4.46 4.57
N PHE A 152 16.82 5.18 3.94
CA PHE A 152 16.20 4.75 2.69
C PHE A 152 17.20 4.78 1.51
N ARG A 153 18.09 5.78 1.45
CA ARG A 153 19.14 5.83 0.40
C ARG A 153 20.14 4.70 0.53
N GLU A 154 20.59 4.37 1.74
CA GLU A 154 21.47 3.23 2.01
C GLU A 154 20.85 1.89 1.57
N ARG A 155 19.52 1.81 1.52
CA ARG A 155 18.76 0.65 1.05
C ARG A 155 18.39 0.75 -0.44
N GLY A 156 18.90 1.75 -1.18
CA GLY A 156 18.62 1.96 -2.61
C GLY A 156 17.22 2.55 -2.92
N MET A 157 16.44 2.91 -1.89
CA MET A 157 15.07 3.43 -2.02
C MET A 157 15.06 4.95 -2.20
N ASN A 158 15.71 5.44 -3.25
CA ASN A 158 15.91 6.87 -3.49
C ASN A 158 14.60 7.64 -3.74
N ASP A 159 13.61 7.01 -4.37
CA ASP A 159 12.27 7.53 -4.60
C ASP A 159 11.56 7.86 -3.26
N LYS A 160 11.64 6.94 -2.30
CA LYS A 160 11.06 7.11 -0.96
C LYS A 160 11.81 8.14 -0.14
N ALA A 161 13.13 8.17 -0.22
CA ALA A 161 13.92 9.22 0.42
C ALA A 161 13.50 10.61 -0.06
N ARG A 162 13.35 10.79 -1.39
CA ARG A 162 12.85 12.05 -1.98
C ARG A 162 11.44 12.40 -1.52
N LEU A 163 10.55 11.40 -1.48
CA LEU A 163 9.17 11.59 -1.05
C LEU A 163 9.07 12.11 0.39
N ILE A 164 9.77 11.46 1.34
CA ILE A 164 9.68 11.86 2.75
C ILE A 164 10.35 13.21 3.01
N GLU A 165 11.42 13.55 2.31
CA GLU A 165 12.07 14.87 2.40
C GLU A 165 11.13 15.98 1.93
N SER A 166 10.48 15.78 0.79
CA SER A 166 9.55 16.76 0.21
C SER A 166 8.23 16.90 0.99
N ALA A 167 7.94 16.00 1.92
CA ALA A 167 6.74 16.09 2.76
C ALA A 167 6.84 17.16 3.87
N GLY A 168 8.04 17.71 4.15
CA GLY A 168 8.25 18.78 5.12
C GLY A 168 7.98 18.39 6.58
N MET A 169 7.83 17.10 6.88
CA MET A 169 7.55 16.62 8.23
C MET A 169 8.86 16.41 9.02
N PRO A 170 8.96 16.84 10.31
CA PRO A 170 10.19 16.68 11.09
C PRO A 170 10.50 15.22 11.44
N TYR A 171 9.47 14.37 11.53
CA TYR A 171 9.57 12.94 11.81
C TYR A 171 8.84 12.12 10.75
N THR A 172 9.42 10.97 10.41
CA THR A 172 8.86 10.00 9.47
C THR A 172 8.68 8.66 10.15
N SER A 173 7.48 8.07 9.95
CA SER A 173 7.20 6.71 10.38
C SER A 173 7.34 5.75 9.21
N TYR A 174 7.98 4.61 9.44
CA TYR A 174 8.13 3.53 8.47
C TYR A 174 7.93 2.18 9.14
N TYR A 175 7.71 1.15 8.34
CA TYR A 175 7.56 -0.22 8.84
C TYR A 175 8.79 -1.06 8.55
N GLU A 176 9.14 -1.90 9.52
CA GLU A 176 10.15 -2.95 9.38
C GLU A 176 9.50 -4.32 9.50
N LEU A 177 9.86 -5.22 8.59
CA LEU A 177 9.48 -6.62 8.57
C LEU A 177 10.75 -7.47 8.43
N ASP A 178 11.19 -8.11 9.53
CA ASP A 178 12.37 -8.98 9.54
C ASP A 178 13.57 -8.35 8.80
N GLY A 179 13.98 -7.15 9.25
CA GLY A 179 15.11 -6.38 8.70
C GLY A 179 14.85 -5.64 7.39
N TYR A 180 13.75 -5.92 6.68
CA TYR A 180 13.36 -5.18 5.48
C TYR A 180 12.48 -3.98 5.85
N ILE A 181 12.84 -2.80 5.37
CA ILE A 181 12.10 -1.55 5.66
C ILE A 181 11.27 -1.11 4.47
N ASN A 182 10.14 -0.46 4.74
CA ASN A 182 9.33 0.19 3.71
C ASN A 182 8.47 1.32 4.30
N TYR A 183 8.09 2.29 3.44
CA TYR A 183 7.23 3.40 3.80
C TYR A 183 5.81 3.17 3.27
N PHE A 184 4.81 3.35 4.15
CA PHE A 184 3.40 3.26 3.79
C PHE A 184 2.62 4.41 4.42
N TYR A 185 1.76 5.01 3.62
CA TYR A 185 0.81 6.01 4.12
C TYR A 185 -0.41 5.31 4.73
N GLY A 186 -0.35 5.06 6.04
CA GLY A 186 -1.39 4.39 6.81
C GLY A 186 -0.90 3.12 7.51
N CYS A 187 -1.77 2.54 8.34
CA CYS A 187 -1.44 1.39 9.18
C CYS A 187 -1.38 0.07 8.38
N LEU A 188 -0.57 -0.85 8.90
CA LEU A 188 -0.52 -2.26 8.52
C LEU A 188 -1.24 -3.12 9.57
N THR A 189 -1.46 -4.40 9.25
CA THR A 189 -1.92 -5.42 10.20
C THR A 189 -0.86 -5.64 11.29
N PRO A 190 -1.21 -6.22 12.45
CA PRO A 190 -0.22 -6.48 13.50
C PRO A 190 0.92 -7.41 13.06
N SER A 191 0.61 -8.43 12.25
CA SER A 191 1.56 -9.42 11.77
C SER A 191 1.20 -9.93 10.37
N THR A 192 2.12 -10.67 9.76
CA THR A 192 1.95 -11.24 8.42
C THR A 192 0.90 -12.33 8.37
N GLY A 193 0.65 -13.06 9.45
CA GLY A 193 -0.38 -14.10 9.56
C GLY A 193 -1.82 -13.59 9.44
N TYR A 194 -2.04 -12.27 9.39
CA TYR A 194 -3.34 -11.68 9.03
C TYR A 194 -3.67 -11.85 7.55
N ILE A 195 -2.67 -12.10 6.70
CA ILE A 195 -2.82 -12.22 5.26
C ILE A 195 -3.05 -13.69 4.89
N GLN A 196 -4.30 -14.07 4.64
CA GLN A 196 -4.67 -15.45 4.37
C GLN A 196 -4.78 -15.76 2.88
N VAL A 197 -5.42 -14.86 2.12
CA VAL A 197 -5.82 -15.08 0.74
C VAL A 197 -5.13 -14.08 -0.17
N PHE A 198 -4.27 -14.56 -1.04
CA PHE A 198 -3.63 -13.79 -2.11
C PHE A 198 -3.18 -14.73 -3.22
N ASP A 199 -2.87 -14.16 -4.36
CA ASP A 199 -2.18 -14.87 -5.44
C ASP A 199 -1.24 -13.91 -6.19
N LEU A 200 -0.26 -14.48 -6.87
CA LEU A 200 0.67 -13.76 -7.74
C LEU A 200 0.76 -14.53 -9.06
N VAL A 201 0.38 -13.89 -10.15
CA VAL A 201 0.32 -14.51 -11.46
C VAL A 201 0.96 -13.61 -12.53
N PRO A 202 1.50 -14.17 -13.62
CA PRO A 202 1.94 -13.39 -14.76
C PRO A 202 0.79 -12.56 -15.32
N TYR A 203 1.07 -11.30 -15.71
CA TYR A 203 0.08 -10.43 -16.34
C TYR A 203 0.78 -9.44 -17.26
N PHE A 204 0.59 -9.58 -18.57
CA PHE A 204 1.34 -8.87 -19.62
C PHE A 204 2.86 -9.01 -19.44
N ASP A 205 3.58 -7.89 -19.34
CA ASP A 205 5.04 -7.80 -19.13
C ASP A 205 5.43 -7.65 -17.65
N GLY A 206 4.51 -7.95 -16.72
CA GLY A 206 4.72 -7.88 -15.28
C GLY A 206 3.94 -8.95 -14.52
N VAL A 207 3.53 -8.63 -13.32
CA VAL A 207 2.81 -9.54 -12.43
C VAL A 207 1.54 -8.88 -11.88
N LEU A 208 0.50 -9.68 -11.68
CA LEU A 208 -0.72 -9.26 -11.02
C LEU A 208 -0.73 -9.80 -9.58
N LEU A 209 -0.68 -8.89 -8.62
CA LEU A 209 -0.94 -9.19 -7.22
C LEU A 209 -2.45 -9.24 -7.01
N ARG A 210 -2.98 -10.44 -6.79
CA ARG A 210 -4.41 -10.67 -6.58
C ARG A 210 -4.76 -10.56 -5.11
N VAL A 211 -5.88 -9.93 -4.84
CA VAL A 211 -6.41 -9.72 -3.48
C VAL A 211 -7.80 -10.34 -3.35
N PRO A 212 -8.24 -10.69 -2.12
CA PRO A 212 -9.55 -11.29 -1.91
C PRO A 212 -10.70 -10.35 -2.33
N GLN A 213 -11.84 -10.95 -2.62
CA GLN A 213 -13.08 -10.20 -2.80
C GLN A 213 -13.48 -9.50 -1.49
N ARG A 214 -13.85 -8.23 -1.56
CA ARG A 214 -14.30 -7.50 -0.37
C ARG A 214 -15.60 -8.09 0.24
N THR A 215 -16.48 -8.60 -0.60
CA THR A 215 -17.76 -9.20 -0.19
C THR A 215 -17.61 -10.65 0.26
N ASN A 216 -16.64 -11.39 -0.31
CA ASN A 216 -16.28 -12.75 0.06
C ASN A 216 -14.74 -12.90 0.22
N PRO A 217 -14.19 -12.53 1.37
CA PRO A 217 -12.74 -12.46 1.58
C PRO A 217 -11.99 -13.81 1.60
N THR A 218 -12.71 -14.91 1.43
CA THR A 218 -12.13 -16.26 1.28
C THR A 218 -11.81 -16.63 -0.16
N GLU A 219 -12.23 -15.81 -1.12
CA GLU A 219 -12.10 -16.07 -2.55
C GLU A 219 -11.38 -14.94 -3.28
N LEU A 220 -10.70 -15.31 -4.36
CA LEU A 220 -10.08 -14.37 -5.30
C LEU A 220 -11.01 -14.15 -6.50
N GLU A 221 -11.05 -12.91 -6.97
CA GLU A 221 -11.73 -12.62 -8.23
C GLU A 221 -11.04 -13.33 -9.41
N PRO A 222 -11.80 -13.76 -10.44
CA PRO A 222 -11.19 -14.29 -11.65
C PRO A 222 -10.29 -13.23 -12.32
N VAL A 223 -9.19 -13.69 -12.91
CA VAL A 223 -8.33 -12.80 -13.70
C VAL A 223 -9.05 -12.42 -14.99
N ILE A 224 -9.21 -11.12 -15.18
CA ILE A 224 -9.81 -10.56 -16.40
C ILE A 224 -8.71 -9.85 -17.18
N ARG A 225 -8.46 -10.30 -18.40
CA ARG A 225 -7.51 -9.64 -19.28
C ARG A 225 -8.14 -8.37 -19.86
N GLN A 226 -7.56 -7.22 -19.56
CA GLN A 226 -8.10 -5.90 -19.92
C GLN A 226 -7.09 -5.17 -20.84
N ASP A 227 -6.91 -5.67 -22.07
CA ASP A 227 -5.89 -5.20 -23.02
C ASP A 227 -5.96 -3.68 -23.28
N LYS A 228 -7.16 -3.14 -23.57
CA LYS A 228 -7.33 -1.70 -23.83
C LYS A 228 -7.00 -0.83 -22.61
N MET A 229 -7.47 -1.24 -21.43
CA MET A 229 -7.18 -0.52 -20.18
C MET A 229 -5.68 -0.56 -19.88
N PHE A 230 -5.06 -1.72 -20.04
CA PHE A 230 -3.60 -1.88 -19.84
C PHE A 230 -2.80 -0.97 -20.78
N GLN A 231 -3.18 -0.91 -22.05
CA GLN A 231 -2.52 -0.05 -23.04
C GLN A 231 -2.63 1.44 -22.66
N VAL A 232 -3.80 1.91 -22.24
CA VAL A 232 -4.03 3.28 -21.79
C VAL A 232 -3.13 3.63 -20.59
N TYR A 233 -3.03 2.73 -19.61
CA TYR A 233 -2.12 2.93 -18.48
C TYR A 233 -0.65 2.98 -18.91
N LYS A 234 -0.23 2.12 -19.83
CA LYS A 234 1.14 2.09 -20.35
C LYS A 234 1.50 3.38 -21.11
N GLU A 235 0.57 3.90 -21.91
CA GLU A 235 0.72 5.18 -22.57
C GLU A 235 0.84 6.33 -21.55
N HIS A 236 -0.01 6.34 -20.51
CA HIS A 236 0.05 7.35 -19.46
C HIS A 236 1.38 7.33 -18.70
N LEU A 237 1.88 6.15 -18.32
CA LEU A 237 3.20 6.02 -17.68
C LEU A 237 4.33 6.53 -18.59
N THR A 238 4.24 6.29 -19.89
CA THR A 238 5.22 6.80 -20.87
C THR A 238 5.20 8.33 -20.92
N LEU A 239 4.00 8.95 -20.88
CA LEU A 239 3.84 10.39 -20.82
C LEU A 239 4.46 10.97 -19.53
N GLN A 240 4.17 10.39 -18.37
CA GLN A 240 4.73 10.81 -17.08
C GLN A 240 6.27 10.78 -17.10
N ARG A 241 6.86 9.70 -17.62
CA ARG A 241 8.33 9.57 -17.77
C ARG A 241 8.91 10.64 -18.69
N THR A 242 8.22 10.95 -19.78
CA THR A 242 8.65 12.03 -20.72
C THR A 242 8.70 13.39 -20.04
N VAL A 243 7.81 13.67 -19.09
CA VAL A 243 7.79 14.90 -18.31
C VAL A 243 8.76 14.85 -17.12
N GLY A 244 9.35 13.68 -16.82
CA GLY A 244 10.24 13.48 -15.67
C GLY A 244 9.53 13.47 -14.32
N LEU A 245 8.27 13.03 -14.29
CA LEU A 245 7.42 12.93 -13.10
C LEU A 245 7.06 11.46 -12.83
N ASP A 246 8.04 10.64 -12.50
CA ASP A 246 7.83 9.21 -12.30
C ASP A 246 7.07 8.89 -11.02
N ASN A 247 7.10 9.78 -10.04
CA ASN A 247 6.48 9.58 -8.72
C ASN A 247 6.15 10.91 -8.04
N VAL A 248 5.41 10.82 -6.92
CA VAL A 248 4.97 12.00 -6.13
C VAL A 248 6.16 12.81 -5.60
N GLY A 249 7.29 12.18 -5.28
CA GLY A 249 8.50 12.89 -4.82
C GLY A 249 9.09 13.78 -5.92
N ASP A 250 9.04 13.34 -7.18
CA ASP A 250 9.49 14.15 -8.32
C ASP A 250 8.53 15.32 -8.57
N LEU A 251 7.22 15.10 -8.44
CA LEU A 251 6.21 16.17 -8.52
C LEU A 251 6.42 17.22 -7.43
N ASN A 252 6.59 16.82 -6.18
CA ASN A 252 6.85 17.73 -5.07
C ASN A 252 8.10 18.57 -5.31
N ARG A 253 9.16 17.95 -5.82
CA ARG A 253 10.40 18.66 -6.17
C ARG A 253 10.21 19.66 -7.31
N ALA A 254 9.38 19.34 -8.31
CA ALA A 254 9.03 20.29 -9.37
C ALA A 254 8.27 21.50 -8.81
N ILE A 255 7.37 21.28 -7.86
CA ILE A 255 6.64 22.34 -7.14
C ILE A 255 7.62 23.22 -6.34
N GLU A 256 8.53 22.63 -5.58
CA GLU A 256 9.56 23.36 -4.81
C GLU A 256 10.46 24.23 -5.69
N LYS A 257 10.74 23.78 -6.92
CA LYS A 257 11.52 24.54 -7.92
C LYS A 257 10.70 25.60 -8.66
N GLY A 258 9.42 25.76 -8.36
CA GLY A 258 8.54 26.73 -9.01
C GLY A 258 8.10 26.34 -10.43
N MET A 259 8.29 25.09 -10.85
CA MET A 259 7.98 24.57 -12.19
C MET A 259 6.51 24.15 -12.38
N THR A 260 5.64 24.46 -11.44
CA THR A 260 4.23 24.00 -11.45
C THR A 260 3.50 24.39 -12.74
N SER A 261 3.63 25.67 -13.17
CA SER A 261 2.95 26.14 -14.38
C SER A 261 3.44 25.44 -15.65
N GLU A 262 4.75 25.19 -15.75
CA GLU A 262 5.35 24.49 -16.89
C GLU A 262 4.88 23.03 -16.94
N VAL A 263 4.84 22.36 -15.79
CA VAL A 263 4.33 20.98 -15.69
C VAL A 263 2.86 20.91 -16.11
N VAL A 264 2.02 21.85 -15.66
CA VAL A 264 0.61 21.91 -16.05
C VAL A 264 0.47 22.13 -17.55
N MET A 265 1.13 23.17 -18.11
CA MET A 265 1.05 23.48 -19.55
C MET A 265 1.50 22.30 -20.43
N VAL A 266 2.60 21.63 -20.06
CA VAL A 266 3.09 20.46 -20.82
C VAL A 266 2.09 19.31 -20.73
N SER A 267 1.52 19.04 -19.54
CA SER A 267 0.55 17.98 -19.34
C SER A 267 -0.74 18.23 -20.14
N GLU A 268 -1.24 19.46 -20.14
CA GLU A 268 -2.41 19.86 -20.94
C GLU A 268 -2.15 19.73 -22.45
N ALA A 269 -1.03 20.24 -22.95
CA ALA A 269 -0.66 20.10 -24.36
C ALA A 269 -0.53 18.63 -24.80
N MET A 270 0.02 17.77 -23.95
CA MET A 270 0.09 16.34 -24.23
C MET A 270 -1.29 15.69 -24.26
N GLN A 271 -2.20 16.06 -23.37
CA GLN A 271 -3.59 15.59 -23.36
C GLN A 271 -4.34 16.06 -24.62
N GLU A 272 -4.23 17.33 -24.98
CA GLU A 272 -4.84 17.86 -26.21
C GLU A 272 -4.37 17.11 -27.47
N LYS A 273 -3.08 16.81 -27.56
CA LYS A 273 -2.52 16.01 -28.66
C LYS A 273 -3.14 14.61 -28.72
N GLN A 274 -3.37 13.95 -27.58
CA GLN A 274 -4.03 12.64 -27.55
C GLN A 274 -5.50 12.73 -27.97
N VAL A 275 -6.21 13.75 -27.53
CA VAL A 275 -7.61 14.01 -27.93
C VAL A 275 -7.70 14.27 -29.43
N ALA A 276 -6.80 15.08 -29.99
CA ALA A 276 -6.74 15.34 -31.43
C ALA A 276 -6.51 14.07 -32.24
N LYS A 277 -5.56 13.22 -31.80
CA LYS A 277 -5.30 11.92 -32.44
C LYS A 277 -6.52 11.02 -32.47
N ILE A 278 -7.24 10.89 -31.35
CA ILE A 278 -8.48 10.12 -31.27
C ILE A 278 -9.56 10.71 -32.22
N ALA A 279 -9.68 12.02 -32.26
CA ALA A 279 -10.62 12.69 -33.16
C ALA A 279 -10.30 12.42 -34.64
N GLU A 280 -9.02 12.44 -35.04
CA GLU A 280 -8.57 12.08 -36.38
C GLU A 280 -8.90 10.62 -36.74
N GLU A 281 -8.63 9.68 -35.81
CA GLU A 281 -8.95 8.26 -36.00
C GLU A 281 -10.46 8.05 -36.19
N ILE A 282 -11.32 8.74 -35.41
CA ILE A 282 -12.77 8.69 -35.57
C ILE A 282 -13.19 9.28 -36.91
N ALA A 283 -12.63 10.43 -37.32
CA ALA A 283 -12.94 11.04 -38.59
C ALA A 283 -12.57 10.13 -39.76
N CYS A 284 -11.40 9.47 -39.75
CA CYS A 284 -11.01 8.49 -40.74
C CYS A 284 -11.94 7.26 -40.83
N LEU A 285 -12.61 6.89 -39.75
CA LEU A 285 -13.56 5.77 -39.74
C LEU A 285 -14.93 6.15 -40.31
N LEU A 286 -15.22 7.46 -40.40
CA LEU A 286 -16.51 7.98 -40.87
C LEU A 286 -16.51 8.32 -42.36
N TYR A 287 -15.36 8.38 -43.00
CA TYR A 287 -15.15 8.66 -44.43
C TYR A 287 -14.38 7.51 -45.11
#